data_1e36d6dd70f8337afd6bf15e4f7536fe
#
_entry.id   1e36d6dd70f8337afd6bf15e4f7536fe
#
_cell.length_a   1.000
_cell.length_b   1.000
_cell.length_c   1.000
_cell.angle_alpha   90.00
_cell.angle_beta   90.00
_cell.angle_gamma   90.00
#
_symmetry.space_group_name_H-M   'P 1'
#
loop_
_entity.id
_entity.type
_entity.pdbx_description
1 polymer ?
#
loop_
_entity_poly.entity_id
_entity_poly.type
_entity_poly.pdbx_seq_one_letter_code
_entity_poly.pdbx_strand_id
1 'polypeptide(L)'
;MTRSTVTPTTVTDIGVVMFTVADQDAALAFYTTRLGFTVATDQPFDESQRWIELRIPGADTRLVLFTPPGHVDRIGTFSNITFLADDVERTYEELRAKGVEFTAPPQVQEWGTSVIMKDPDGNAFVLSSK
;
A
#
# COMPACT_ATOMS: atom_id res chain seq x y z
N MET A 1 12.88 17.70 20.98
CA MET A 1 14.05 16.85 20.78
C MET A 1 15.08 17.51 19.91
N THR A 2 16.30 17.48 20.33
CA THR A 2 17.39 18.09 19.58
C THR A 2 17.84 17.15 18.47
N ARG A 3 17.96 17.68 17.30
CA ARG A 3 18.46 16.94 16.18
C ARG A 3 19.94 16.63 16.33
N SER A 4 20.36 15.48 15.87
CA SER A 4 21.78 15.12 15.88
C SER A 4 22.60 16.13 15.10
N THR A 5 23.80 16.44 15.61
CA THR A 5 24.75 17.30 14.89
C THR A 5 25.52 16.54 13.84
N VAL A 6 25.43 15.22 13.83
CA VAL A 6 26.07 14.39 12.80
C VAL A 6 25.32 14.60 11.49
N THR A 7 26.05 14.98 10.45
CA THR A 7 25.48 15.12 9.12
C THR A 7 25.01 13.76 8.62
N PRO A 8 23.74 13.61 8.26
CA PRO A 8 23.27 12.36 7.68
C PRO A 8 23.91 12.21 6.31
N THR A 9 24.66 11.16 6.14
CA THR A 9 25.36 10.88 4.89
C THR A 9 24.73 9.76 4.10
N THR A 10 23.72 9.16 4.67
CA THR A 10 23.23 7.89 4.17
C THR A 10 21.73 7.93 3.98
N VAL A 11 20.97 7.32 4.87
CA VAL A 11 19.53 7.16 4.69
C VAL A 11 18.80 8.41 5.19
N THR A 12 17.93 8.96 4.34
CA THR A 12 17.16 10.16 4.68
C THR A 12 15.66 9.90 4.76
N ASP A 13 15.17 8.87 4.08
CA ASP A 13 13.74 8.62 4.02
C ASP A 13 13.47 7.22 3.45
N ILE A 14 12.20 6.80 3.52
CA ILE A 14 11.70 5.63 2.80
C ILE A 14 11.07 6.17 1.52
N GLY A 15 11.71 5.89 0.38
CA GLY A 15 11.24 6.42 -0.90
C GLY A 15 10.01 5.70 -1.42
N VAL A 16 10.07 4.38 -1.48
CA VAL A 16 8.98 3.56 -2.00
C VAL A 16 8.78 2.33 -1.13
N VAL A 17 7.54 1.83 -1.10
CA VAL A 17 7.22 0.48 -0.65
C VAL A 17 6.65 -0.26 -1.86
N MET A 18 6.85 -1.57 -1.92
CA MET A 18 6.51 -2.33 -3.12
C MET A 18 5.52 -3.44 -2.82
N PHE A 19 4.46 -3.50 -3.62
CA PHE A 19 3.57 -4.65 -3.64
C PHE A 19 3.87 -5.49 -4.87
N THR A 20 4.11 -6.77 -4.66
CA THR A 20 4.27 -7.72 -5.75
C THR A 20 2.90 -8.08 -6.32
N VAL A 21 2.71 -7.90 -7.61
CA VAL A 21 1.41 -8.08 -8.26
C VAL A 21 1.56 -8.92 -9.52
N ALA A 22 0.58 -9.79 -9.78
CA ALA A 22 0.57 -10.59 -10.99
C ALA A 22 -0.03 -9.82 -12.17
N ASP A 23 -1.05 -9.01 -11.88
CA ASP A 23 -1.75 -8.23 -12.90
C ASP A 23 -1.64 -6.74 -12.56
N GLN A 24 -0.69 -6.08 -13.23
CA GLN A 24 -0.43 -4.67 -12.95
C GLN A 24 -1.62 -3.77 -13.30
N ASP A 25 -2.38 -4.09 -14.34
CA ASP A 25 -3.55 -3.27 -14.71
C ASP A 25 -4.66 -3.39 -13.67
N ALA A 26 -4.94 -4.58 -13.18
CA ALA A 26 -5.93 -4.79 -12.12
C ALA A 26 -5.50 -4.12 -10.82
N ALA A 27 -4.22 -4.22 -10.47
CA ALA A 27 -3.68 -3.58 -9.28
C ALA A 27 -3.77 -2.05 -9.41
N LEU A 28 -3.38 -1.50 -10.55
CA LEU A 28 -3.45 -0.07 -10.81
C LEU A 28 -4.89 0.43 -10.66
N ALA A 29 -5.85 -0.27 -11.23
CA ALA A 29 -7.26 0.10 -11.12
C ALA A 29 -7.73 0.08 -9.67
N PHE A 30 -7.33 -0.93 -8.91
CA PHE A 30 -7.72 -1.07 -7.50
C PHE A 30 -7.19 0.11 -6.66
N TYR A 31 -5.89 0.35 -6.71
CA TYR A 31 -5.27 1.37 -5.86
C TYR A 31 -5.69 2.79 -6.24
N THR A 32 -5.99 3.04 -7.50
CA THR A 32 -6.44 4.36 -7.93
C THR A 32 -7.93 4.57 -7.70
N THR A 33 -8.78 3.60 -8.05
CA THR A 33 -10.24 3.79 -7.98
C THR A 33 -10.83 3.46 -6.61
N ARG A 34 -10.25 2.49 -5.89
CA ARG A 34 -10.75 2.10 -4.56
C ARG A 34 -10.09 2.91 -3.46
N LEU A 35 -8.77 3.05 -3.48
CA LEU A 35 -8.03 3.73 -2.42
C LEU A 35 -7.76 5.21 -2.72
N GLY A 36 -7.99 5.66 -3.95
CA GLY A 36 -7.81 7.06 -4.30
C GLY A 36 -6.36 7.50 -4.49
N PHE A 37 -5.45 6.56 -4.70
CA PHE A 37 -4.07 6.90 -4.99
C PHE A 37 -3.95 7.45 -6.42
N THR A 38 -2.92 8.23 -6.70
CA THR A 38 -2.70 8.81 -8.02
C THR A 38 -1.39 8.33 -8.63
N VAL A 39 -1.35 8.27 -9.96
CA VAL A 39 -0.16 7.80 -10.67
C VAL A 39 0.92 8.88 -10.65
N ALA A 40 2.10 8.51 -10.14
CA ALA A 40 3.29 9.36 -10.22
C ALA A 40 4.13 8.99 -11.45
N THR A 41 4.27 7.69 -11.70
CA THR A 41 5.06 7.17 -12.82
C THR A 41 4.42 5.88 -13.31
N ASP A 42 4.31 5.74 -14.61
CA ASP A 42 3.90 4.50 -15.26
C ASP A 42 4.61 4.43 -16.60
N GLN A 43 5.67 3.64 -16.65
CA GLN A 43 6.49 3.55 -17.85
C GLN A 43 7.04 2.13 -18.02
N PRO A 44 7.36 1.73 -19.24
CA PRO A 44 7.93 0.42 -19.50
C PRO A 44 9.21 0.19 -18.70
N PHE A 45 9.34 -0.99 -18.13
CA PHE A 45 10.57 -1.41 -17.46
C PHE A 45 11.29 -2.46 -18.31
N ASP A 46 10.57 -3.52 -18.67
CA ASP A 46 11.06 -4.55 -19.58
C ASP A 46 9.88 -5.10 -20.41
N GLU A 47 10.06 -6.22 -21.08
CA GLU A 47 9.03 -6.79 -21.94
C GLU A 47 7.82 -7.33 -21.16
N SER A 48 8.00 -7.63 -19.87
CA SER A 48 6.96 -8.27 -19.05
C SER A 48 6.29 -7.33 -18.09
N GLN A 49 6.94 -6.24 -17.67
CA GLN A 49 6.41 -5.36 -16.64
C GLN A 49 6.68 -3.89 -16.93
N ARG A 50 5.81 -3.06 -16.37
CA ARG A 50 5.98 -1.61 -16.28
C ARG A 50 6.46 -1.26 -14.88
N TRP A 51 7.11 -0.12 -14.74
CA TRP A 51 7.42 0.46 -13.44
C TRP A 51 6.30 1.44 -13.10
N ILE A 52 5.49 1.10 -12.10
CA ILE A 52 4.33 1.91 -11.71
C ILE A 52 4.53 2.40 -10.29
N GLU A 53 4.61 3.73 -10.14
CA GLU A 53 4.64 4.38 -8.83
C GLU A 53 3.36 5.16 -8.60
N LEU A 54 2.79 5.00 -7.42
CA LEU A 54 1.58 5.70 -7.03
C LEU A 54 1.89 6.64 -5.87
N ARG A 55 1.25 7.80 -5.88
CA ARG A 55 1.25 8.73 -4.75
C ARG A 55 0.15 8.33 -3.78
N ILE A 56 0.52 8.25 -2.52
CA ILE A 56 -0.42 8.07 -1.42
C ILE A 56 -0.76 9.47 -0.92
N PRO A 57 -2.06 9.88 -0.91
CA PRO A 57 -2.43 11.24 -0.51
C PRO A 57 -1.86 11.60 0.87
N GLY A 58 -1.15 12.72 0.93
CA GLY A 58 -0.56 13.22 2.17
C GLY A 58 0.72 12.55 2.61
N ALA A 59 1.28 11.63 1.82
CA ALA A 59 2.51 10.92 2.18
C ALA A 59 3.63 11.21 1.17
N ASP A 60 4.88 11.19 1.64
CA ASP A 60 6.05 11.30 0.78
C ASP A 60 6.45 9.95 0.20
N THR A 61 6.27 8.88 0.97
CA THR A 61 6.54 7.52 0.50
C THR A 61 5.55 7.13 -0.58
N ARG A 62 6.06 6.55 -1.67
CA ARG A 62 5.24 6.09 -2.78
C ARG A 62 5.07 4.58 -2.75
N LEU A 63 3.97 4.11 -3.36
CA LEU A 63 3.70 2.70 -3.52
C LEU A 63 4.09 2.28 -4.94
N VAL A 64 4.88 1.22 -5.06
CA VAL A 64 5.26 0.66 -6.36
C VAL A 64 4.54 -0.66 -6.58
N LEU A 65 3.96 -0.82 -7.77
CA LEU A 65 3.31 -2.06 -8.20
C LEU A 65 4.25 -2.77 -9.18
N PHE A 66 5.04 -3.70 -8.66
CA PHE A 66 6.07 -4.35 -9.47
C PHE A 66 6.54 -5.63 -8.78
N THR A 67 6.79 -6.68 -9.55
CA THR A 67 7.31 -7.93 -9.00
C THR A 67 8.75 -8.13 -9.46
N PRO A 68 9.75 -7.92 -8.58
CA PRO A 68 11.15 -8.16 -8.94
C PRO A 68 11.39 -9.64 -9.27
N PRO A 69 12.38 -9.93 -10.11
CA PRO A 69 12.77 -11.32 -10.38
C PRO A 69 13.03 -12.09 -9.09
N GLY A 70 12.51 -13.31 -9.01
CA GLY A 70 12.67 -14.15 -7.83
C GLY A 70 11.66 -13.89 -6.72
N HIS A 71 10.71 -12.97 -6.90
CA HIS A 71 9.74 -12.60 -5.87
C HIS A 71 8.29 -12.94 -6.21
N VAL A 72 8.07 -13.79 -7.22
CA VAL A 72 6.71 -14.19 -7.63
C VAL A 72 5.97 -14.89 -6.49
N ASP A 73 6.66 -15.60 -5.64
CA ASP A 73 6.08 -16.28 -4.48
C ASP A 73 5.56 -15.32 -3.40
N ARG A 74 5.92 -14.06 -3.48
CA ARG A 74 5.41 -13.02 -2.57
C ARG A 74 4.02 -12.53 -2.95
N ILE A 75 3.59 -12.75 -4.20
CA ILE A 75 2.27 -12.32 -4.66
C ILE A 75 1.20 -13.05 -3.85
N GLY A 76 0.25 -12.28 -3.30
CA GLY A 76 -0.85 -12.84 -2.53
C GLY A 76 -0.52 -13.12 -1.08
N THR A 77 0.59 -12.60 -0.56
CA THR A 77 0.99 -12.79 0.83
C THR A 77 0.72 -11.55 1.66
N PHE A 78 0.94 -11.67 2.97
CA PHE A 78 0.86 -10.51 3.87
C PHE A 78 2.07 -9.59 3.62
N SER A 79 1.78 -8.32 3.33
CA SER A 79 2.81 -7.37 2.87
C SER A 79 3.64 -6.73 3.98
N ASN A 80 3.24 -6.86 5.24
CA ASN A 80 3.83 -6.14 6.37
C ASN A 80 3.71 -4.61 6.27
N ILE A 81 2.71 -4.14 5.52
CA ILE A 81 2.46 -2.71 5.34
C ILE A 81 1.19 -2.34 6.09
N THR A 82 1.26 -1.20 6.80
CA THR A 82 0.10 -0.63 7.48
C THR A 82 -0.15 0.75 6.90
N PHE A 83 -1.34 0.93 6.33
CA PHE A 83 -1.83 2.26 5.95
C PHE A 83 -2.60 2.86 7.11
N LEU A 84 -2.59 4.19 7.20
CA LEU A 84 -3.29 4.91 8.26
C LEU A 84 -4.54 5.58 7.71
N ALA A 85 -5.59 5.60 8.52
CA ALA A 85 -6.82 6.31 8.20
C ALA A 85 -7.32 7.07 9.43
N ASP A 86 -7.97 8.21 9.20
CA ASP A 86 -8.53 9.01 10.30
C ASP A 86 -9.69 8.27 10.98
N ASP A 87 -10.51 7.58 10.19
CA ASP A 87 -11.67 6.84 10.68
C ASP A 87 -11.69 5.47 10.00
N VAL A 88 -11.14 4.47 10.67
CA VAL A 88 -11.01 3.11 10.14
C VAL A 88 -12.37 2.48 9.87
N GLU A 89 -13.33 2.64 10.79
CA GLU A 89 -14.63 2.01 10.63
C GLU A 89 -15.39 2.58 9.43
N ARG A 90 -15.34 3.89 9.26
CA ARG A 90 -15.97 4.55 8.11
C ARG A 90 -15.28 4.16 6.81
N THR A 91 -13.95 4.14 6.80
CA THR A 91 -13.19 3.73 5.62
C THR A 91 -13.50 2.28 5.25
N TYR A 92 -13.58 1.41 6.24
CA TYR A 92 -13.97 0.01 6.05
C TYR A 92 -15.34 -0.10 5.37
N GLU A 93 -16.35 0.62 5.88
CA GLU A 93 -17.70 0.57 5.30
C GLU A 93 -17.72 1.10 3.86
N GLU A 94 -17.02 2.19 3.59
CA GLU A 94 -16.96 2.77 2.25
C GLU A 94 -16.26 1.84 1.26
N LEU A 95 -15.13 1.26 1.65
CA LEU A 95 -14.38 0.35 0.79
C LEU A 95 -15.11 -0.97 0.59
N ARG A 96 -15.73 -1.49 1.63
CA ARG A 96 -16.52 -2.71 1.53
C ARG A 96 -17.68 -2.54 0.56
N ALA A 97 -18.33 -1.38 0.59
CA ALA A 97 -19.40 -1.05 -0.35
C ALA A 97 -18.92 -1.00 -1.81
N LYS A 98 -17.63 -0.71 -2.01
CA LYS A 98 -16.99 -0.72 -3.33
C LYS A 98 -16.46 -2.09 -3.74
N GLY A 99 -16.68 -3.11 -2.93
CA GLY A 99 -16.27 -4.46 -3.23
C GLY A 99 -14.87 -4.85 -2.77
N VAL A 100 -14.24 -4.04 -1.93
CA VAL A 100 -12.93 -4.39 -1.36
C VAL A 100 -13.09 -5.53 -0.37
N GLU A 101 -12.21 -6.53 -0.46
CA GLU A 101 -12.24 -7.69 0.43
C GLU A 101 -11.50 -7.41 1.73
N PHE A 102 -12.10 -7.84 2.84
CA PHE A 102 -11.51 -7.76 4.19
C PHE A 102 -11.55 -9.15 4.82
N THR A 103 -10.58 -9.45 5.68
CA THR A 103 -10.52 -10.76 6.33
C THR A 103 -11.51 -10.88 7.50
N ALA A 104 -11.86 -9.75 8.11
CA ALA A 104 -12.78 -9.67 9.25
C ALA A 104 -13.21 -8.21 9.44
N PRO A 105 -14.25 -7.94 10.23
CA PRO A 105 -14.59 -6.56 10.60
C PRO A 105 -13.48 -5.90 11.41
N PRO A 106 -13.46 -4.55 11.50
CA PRO A 106 -12.46 -3.85 12.30
C PRO A 106 -12.40 -4.32 13.74
N GLN A 107 -11.19 -4.40 14.27
CA GLN A 107 -10.91 -4.79 15.65
C GLN A 107 -10.57 -3.54 16.45
N VAL A 108 -11.28 -3.30 17.54
CA VAL A 108 -11.01 -2.18 18.44
C VAL A 108 -10.12 -2.66 19.58
N GLN A 109 -8.96 -2.04 19.73
CA GLN A 109 -8.00 -2.32 20.78
C GLN A 109 -7.79 -1.06 21.62
N GLU A 110 -7.09 -1.18 22.74
CA GLU A 110 -6.78 -0.02 23.58
C GLU A 110 -5.97 1.04 22.82
N TRP A 111 -5.08 0.59 21.90
CA TRP A 111 -4.23 1.50 21.14
C TRP A 111 -4.90 2.07 19.89
N GLY A 112 -6.05 1.54 19.48
CA GLY A 112 -6.73 2.01 18.28
C GLY A 112 -7.52 0.93 17.58
N THR A 113 -7.93 1.22 16.36
CA THR A 113 -8.75 0.34 15.53
C THR A 113 -7.96 -0.08 14.31
N SER A 114 -8.04 -1.35 13.94
CA SER A 114 -7.39 -1.86 12.73
C SER A 114 -8.23 -2.90 12.01
N VAL A 115 -7.93 -3.10 10.74
CA VAL A 115 -8.57 -4.12 9.91
C VAL A 115 -7.56 -4.56 8.84
N ILE A 116 -7.67 -5.80 8.38
CA ILE A 116 -6.83 -6.33 7.31
C ILE A 116 -7.65 -6.39 6.05
N MET A 117 -7.14 -5.76 4.98
CA MET A 117 -7.78 -5.80 3.67
C MET A 117 -6.89 -6.45 2.63
N LYS A 118 -7.50 -6.85 1.52
CA LYS A 118 -6.80 -7.53 0.44
C LYS A 118 -6.97 -6.77 -0.87
N ASP A 119 -5.91 -6.81 -1.68
CA ASP A 119 -5.97 -6.30 -3.05
C ASP A 119 -6.40 -7.43 -4.02
N PRO A 120 -6.54 -7.14 -5.33
CA PRO A 120 -6.97 -8.16 -6.30
C PRO A 120 -6.06 -9.37 -6.42
N ASP A 121 -4.77 -9.22 -6.12
CA ASP A 121 -3.82 -10.32 -6.14
C ASP A 121 -3.82 -11.14 -4.85
N GLY A 122 -4.62 -10.73 -3.86
CA GLY A 122 -4.66 -11.38 -2.57
C GLY A 122 -3.60 -10.87 -1.59
N ASN A 123 -2.86 -9.83 -1.93
CA ASN A 123 -1.92 -9.21 -1.00
C ASN A 123 -2.71 -8.63 0.17
N ALA A 124 -2.31 -8.96 1.38
CA ALA A 124 -2.97 -8.47 2.58
C ALA A 124 -2.16 -7.36 3.23
N PHE A 125 -2.84 -6.36 3.74
CA PHE A 125 -2.22 -5.25 4.45
C PHE A 125 -3.18 -4.68 5.48
N VAL A 126 -2.62 -3.96 6.45
CA VAL A 126 -3.38 -3.42 7.58
C VAL A 126 -3.82 -2.00 7.27
N LEU A 127 -5.04 -1.68 7.65
CA LEU A 127 -5.54 -0.31 7.74
C LEU A 127 -5.72 -0.02 9.23
N SER A 128 -5.09 1.01 9.73
CA SER A 128 -5.07 1.31 11.16
C SER A 128 -5.40 2.77 11.43
N SER A 129 -5.95 3.01 12.62
CA SER A 129 -6.09 4.37 13.13
C SER A 129 -4.71 4.96 13.44
N LYS A 130 -4.66 6.28 13.42
CA LYS A 130 -3.42 7.00 13.74
C LYS A 130 -3.12 7.01 15.23
#